data_f7acdc10d3ea1799429bba81640aac4f
#
_entry.id   f7acdc10d3ea1799429bba81640aac4f
#
_cell.length_a   1.000
_cell.length_b   1.000
_cell.length_c   1.000
_cell.angle_alpha   90.00
_cell.angle_beta   90.00
_cell.angle_gamma   90.00
#
_symmetry.space_group_name_H-M   'P 1'
#
loop_
_entity.id
_entity.type
_entity.pdbx_description
1 polymer ?
#
loop_
_entity_poly.entity_id
_entity_poly.type
_entity_poly.pdbx_seq_one_letter_code
_entity_poly.pdbx_strand_id
1 'polypeptide(L)'
;MVTCDTDIIKKGLIILENKDYEGAIAVFADAEKFYREKNEGDKISVTLSLMGMSKYLLDRNNYNEALKLLNDARYMAQYSKSDTAKLVNEYAQGTLYFGEGMNDVALIHFDNAKNISMNSGDELSIMGYVLTRIKQIRNGMDFSLPITSDPLVSLVKIGRSITAVTDIDVLLKVIAEETKIAIQADRCTVFMLDKEKNELWSKVALGMDSQEIRFPADKGLAGYVVKTGEPLNIPDAYNDPRFNSDIDKETGYRTKTILCMPIKNNNQEIIGAFQVLNKLSGVFTKGDEDLLVAIGGSASIALENAQLFEQQKELYKEQKILFESFIDTLATSIDARDKITAGHSSRVKLYSMLIVDELGCDPKFKELVEKAAILHDIGKIGIRDSVLQKEGKLTDDEYKHIQEHVRITHDILEKIHTSDDFKMITEIACSHHEKYDGSGYYRHLSGEDIPYGGRILAVADVFDAITSRRHYRDKMPIQNVIDILLSGKNKHFDGNLVDAFLRISVDKIIRVFLTENHNSFKDEDCETLSHYNLLNIHDYIVDENASDEQKHIADLFNFYYSGNINNREGC
;
A
#
# COMPACT_ATOMS: atom_id res chain seq x y z
N MET A 1 -11.67 14.90 26.79
CA MET A 1 -11.68 13.55 27.37
C MET A 1 -11.12 12.63 26.32
N VAL A 2 -9.84 12.29 26.45
CA VAL A 2 -9.12 11.41 25.50
C VAL A 2 -9.50 9.97 25.89
N THR A 3 -10.44 9.38 25.17
CA THR A 3 -10.73 7.95 25.29
C THR A 3 -9.69 7.19 24.47
N CYS A 4 -9.13 6.17 25.05
CA CYS A 4 -8.04 5.33 24.55
C CYS A 4 -8.32 4.81 23.14
N ASP A 5 -7.36 4.93 22.23
CA ASP A 5 -7.46 4.63 20.78
C ASP A 5 -7.98 3.22 20.43
N THR A 6 -7.80 2.24 21.31
CA THR A 6 -8.30 0.87 21.17
C THR A 6 -9.81 0.73 21.42
N ASP A 7 -10.46 1.74 21.99
CA ASP A 7 -11.87 1.65 22.39
C ASP A 7 -12.85 1.68 21.22
N ILE A 8 -12.54 2.34 20.09
CA ILE A 8 -13.46 2.43 18.96
C ILE A 8 -13.60 1.07 18.27
N ILE A 9 -12.50 0.37 18.03
CA ILE A 9 -12.52 -0.98 17.44
C ILE A 9 -13.23 -1.96 18.38
N LYS A 10 -12.93 -1.93 19.69
CA LYS A 10 -13.61 -2.76 20.69
C LYS A 10 -15.11 -2.48 20.75
N LYS A 11 -15.50 -1.21 20.65
CA LYS A 11 -16.93 -0.84 20.60
C LYS A 11 -17.62 -1.44 19.36
N GLY A 12 -16.99 -1.34 18.20
CA GLY A 12 -17.48 -1.95 16.96
C GLY A 12 -17.60 -3.48 17.06
N LEU A 13 -16.62 -4.15 17.71
CA LEU A 13 -16.67 -5.60 17.93
C LEU A 13 -17.84 -6.00 18.86
N ILE A 14 -18.12 -5.27 19.94
CA ILE A 14 -19.26 -5.54 20.83
C ILE A 14 -20.59 -5.41 20.05
N ILE A 15 -20.72 -4.43 19.18
CA ILE A 15 -21.90 -4.23 18.32
C ILE A 15 -22.03 -5.39 17.31
N LEU A 16 -20.91 -5.82 16.74
CA LEU A 16 -20.85 -6.95 15.82
C LEU A 16 -21.25 -8.27 16.50
N GLU A 17 -20.82 -8.50 17.75
CA GLU A 17 -21.24 -9.65 18.58
C GLU A 17 -22.74 -9.73 18.77
N ASN A 18 -23.39 -8.58 18.95
CA ASN A 18 -24.82 -8.47 19.08
C ASN A 18 -25.57 -8.62 17.72
N LYS A 19 -24.86 -8.93 16.64
CA LYS A 19 -25.37 -9.08 15.28
C LYS A 19 -26.00 -7.80 14.70
N ASP A 20 -25.69 -6.65 15.25
CA ASP A 20 -26.01 -5.35 14.65
C ASP A 20 -24.93 -4.97 13.62
N TYR A 21 -25.06 -5.54 12.44
CA TYR A 21 -24.06 -5.38 11.39
C TYR A 21 -24.03 -3.96 10.81
N GLU A 22 -25.18 -3.27 10.71
CA GLU A 22 -25.25 -1.88 10.26
C GLU A 22 -24.59 -0.93 11.25
N GLY A 23 -24.88 -1.09 12.54
CA GLY A 23 -24.24 -0.33 13.60
C GLY A 23 -22.73 -0.58 13.67
N ALA A 24 -22.30 -1.82 13.47
CA ALA A 24 -20.88 -2.16 13.42
C ALA A 24 -20.17 -1.49 12.23
N ILE A 25 -20.77 -1.54 11.02
CA ILE A 25 -20.23 -0.87 9.81
C ILE A 25 -20.05 0.62 10.05
N ALA A 26 -21.05 1.30 10.63
CA ALA A 26 -20.98 2.73 10.92
C ALA A 26 -19.81 3.06 11.87
N VAL A 27 -19.65 2.28 12.95
CA VAL A 27 -18.54 2.48 13.90
C VAL A 27 -17.18 2.19 13.27
N PHE A 28 -17.06 1.17 12.41
CA PHE A 28 -15.81 0.89 11.72
C PHE A 28 -15.49 1.92 10.65
N ALA A 29 -16.48 2.52 9.98
CA ALA A 29 -16.27 3.62 9.04
C ALA A 29 -15.74 4.88 9.75
N ASP A 30 -16.29 5.22 10.92
CA ASP A 30 -15.78 6.30 11.76
C ASP A 30 -14.36 6.02 12.27
N ALA A 31 -14.10 4.77 12.67
CA ALA A 31 -12.77 4.33 13.10
C ALA A 31 -11.74 4.40 11.96
N GLU A 32 -12.10 3.98 10.75
CA GLU A 32 -11.24 4.08 9.57
C GLU A 32 -10.83 5.53 9.31
N LYS A 33 -11.80 6.44 9.29
CA LYS A 33 -11.53 7.87 9.10
C LYS A 33 -10.59 8.41 10.18
N PHE A 34 -10.86 8.10 11.44
CA PHE A 34 -10.04 8.52 12.57
C PHE A 34 -8.59 8.01 12.50
N TYR A 35 -8.38 6.72 12.11
CA TYR A 35 -7.03 6.18 12.01
C TYR A 35 -6.29 6.61 10.72
N ARG A 36 -7.02 6.97 9.66
CA ARG A 36 -6.40 7.62 8.48
C ARG A 36 -5.86 9.01 8.85
N GLU A 37 -6.61 9.78 9.61
CA GLU A 37 -6.15 11.09 10.12
C GLU A 37 -4.88 10.98 10.98
N LYS A 38 -4.71 9.85 11.69
CA LYS A 38 -3.52 9.56 12.51
C LYS A 38 -2.41 8.83 11.78
N ASN A 39 -2.60 8.46 10.53
CA ASN A 39 -1.66 7.66 9.72
C ASN A 39 -1.28 6.30 10.35
N GLU A 40 -2.24 5.68 11.07
CA GLU A 40 -2.06 4.41 11.77
C GLU A 40 -2.43 3.21 10.87
N GLY A 41 -1.56 2.85 9.93
CA GLY A 41 -1.80 1.83 8.91
C GLY A 41 -2.28 0.47 9.45
N ASP A 42 -1.77 0.04 10.59
CA ASP A 42 -2.15 -1.22 11.24
C ASP A 42 -3.62 -1.22 11.68
N LYS A 43 -4.06 -0.13 12.31
CA LYS A 43 -5.44 0.03 12.77
C LYS A 43 -6.40 0.25 11.63
N ILE A 44 -5.95 0.90 10.53
CA ILE A 44 -6.72 1.01 9.29
C ILE A 44 -6.95 -0.39 8.71
N SER A 45 -5.93 -1.24 8.64
CA SER A 45 -6.05 -2.62 8.16
C SER A 45 -7.04 -3.43 8.99
N VAL A 46 -6.97 -3.36 10.32
CA VAL A 46 -7.92 -4.01 11.24
C VAL A 46 -9.35 -3.55 10.95
N THR A 47 -9.54 -2.24 10.83
CA THR A 47 -10.85 -1.62 10.64
C THR A 47 -11.47 -2.01 9.30
N LEU A 48 -10.70 -1.97 8.20
CA LEU A 48 -11.14 -2.40 6.87
C LEU A 48 -11.53 -3.89 6.86
N SER A 49 -10.76 -4.74 7.55
CA SER A 49 -11.06 -6.17 7.65
C SER A 49 -12.39 -6.42 8.36
N LEU A 50 -12.62 -5.76 9.49
CA LEU A 50 -13.85 -5.89 10.27
C LEU A 50 -15.06 -5.28 9.52
N MET A 51 -14.88 -4.17 8.83
CA MET A 51 -15.92 -3.54 8.01
C MET A 51 -16.32 -4.42 6.83
N GLY A 52 -15.35 -4.99 6.11
CA GLY A 52 -15.60 -5.93 5.01
C GLY A 52 -16.37 -7.16 5.47
N MET A 53 -15.94 -7.77 6.58
CA MET A 53 -16.65 -8.89 7.20
C MET A 53 -18.10 -8.51 7.60
N SER A 54 -18.29 -7.34 8.20
CA SER A 54 -19.61 -6.88 8.64
C SER A 54 -20.56 -6.62 7.47
N LYS A 55 -20.07 -6.02 6.37
CA LYS A 55 -20.86 -5.81 5.14
C LYS A 55 -21.32 -7.13 4.53
N TYR A 56 -20.46 -8.12 4.51
CA TYR A 56 -20.81 -9.46 4.03
C TYR A 56 -21.85 -10.15 4.94
N LEU A 57 -21.69 -10.03 6.26
CA LEU A 57 -22.63 -10.62 7.22
C LEU A 57 -24.01 -9.93 7.21
N LEU A 58 -24.05 -8.64 6.84
CA LEU A 58 -25.29 -7.90 6.65
C LEU A 58 -26.05 -8.40 5.42
N ASP A 59 -25.39 -8.50 4.28
CA ASP A 59 -25.95 -9.01 3.03
C ASP A 59 -24.87 -9.72 2.22
N ARG A 60 -25.09 -11.00 1.91
CA ARG A 60 -24.15 -11.81 1.11
C ARG A 60 -23.94 -11.29 -0.31
N ASN A 61 -24.88 -10.52 -0.86
CA ASN A 61 -24.71 -9.87 -2.17
C ASN A 61 -23.58 -8.84 -2.18
N ASN A 62 -23.13 -8.38 -1.00
CA ASN A 62 -21.97 -7.49 -0.84
C ASN A 62 -20.62 -8.24 -0.93
N TYR A 63 -20.59 -9.50 -1.36
CA TYR A 63 -19.36 -10.31 -1.42
C TYR A 63 -18.20 -9.61 -2.12
N ASN A 64 -18.43 -9.04 -3.30
CA ASN A 64 -17.37 -8.38 -4.06
C ASN A 64 -16.83 -7.11 -3.37
N GLU A 65 -17.70 -6.34 -2.74
CA GLU A 65 -17.31 -5.16 -1.97
C GLU A 65 -16.53 -5.55 -0.71
N ALA A 66 -17.01 -6.56 0.00
CA ALA A 66 -16.33 -7.12 1.16
C ALA A 66 -14.94 -7.66 0.80
N LEU A 67 -14.84 -8.43 -0.28
CA LEU A 67 -13.56 -8.97 -0.76
C LEU A 67 -12.57 -7.87 -1.13
N LYS A 68 -13.04 -6.79 -1.75
CA LYS A 68 -12.19 -5.61 -2.04
C LYS A 68 -11.61 -5.00 -0.76
N LEU A 69 -12.45 -4.74 0.24
CA LEU A 69 -12.01 -4.19 1.53
C LEU A 69 -11.00 -5.11 2.22
N LEU A 70 -11.22 -6.43 2.17
CA LEU A 70 -10.30 -7.42 2.75
C LEU A 70 -8.96 -7.48 2.03
N ASN A 71 -8.94 -7.31 0.72
CA ASN A 71 -7.71 -7.25 -0.07
C ASN A 71 -6.92 -5.96 0.19
N ASP A 72 -7.61 -4.81 0.29
CA ASP A 72 -7.00 -3.52 0.66
C ASP A 72 -6.38 -3.62 2.08
N ALA A 73 -7.12 -4.22 3.03
CA ALA A 73 -6.63 -4.47 4.37
C ALA A 73 -5.41 -5.41 4.40
N ARG A 74 -5.43 -6.47 3.60
CA ARG A 74 -4.32 -7.43 3.46
C ARG A 74 -3.07 -6.75 2.93
N TYR A 75 -3.21 -5.91 1.91
CA TYR A 75 -2.10 -5.13 1.38
C TYR A 75 -1.44 -4.28 2.47
N MET A 76 -2.23 -3.57 3.27
CA MET A 76 -1.72 -2.79 4.41
C MET A 76 -1.06 -3.68 5.47
N ALA A 77 -1.67 -4.82 5.81
CA ALA A 77 -1.13 -5.74 6.81
C ALA A 77 0.22 -6.36 6.42
N GLN A 78 0.49 -6.55 5.12
CA GLN A 78 1.78 -7.10 4.65
C GLN A 78 2.97 -6.18 4.95
N TYR A 79 2.76 -4.87 4.93
CA TYR A 79 3.79 -3.87 5.23
C TYR A 79 3.82 -3.47 6.71
N SER A 80 2.89 -3.99 7.49
CA SER A 80 2.75 -3.76 8.91
C SER A 80 3.62 -4.72 9.72
N LYS A 81 4.18 -4.23 10.81
CA LYS A 81 4.81 -5.08 11.83
C LYS A 81 3.79 -5.67 12.82
N SER A 82 2.53 -5.31 12.69
CA SER A 82 1.46 -5.71 13.61
C SER A 82 0.90 -7.08 13.24
N ASP A 83 1.09 -8.03 14.11
CA ASP A 83 0.48 -9.35 13.97
C ASP A 83 -1.04 -9.30 14.17
N THR A 84 -1.55 -8.33 14.94
CA THR A 84 -2.99 -8.11 15.12
C THR A 84 -3.68 -7.79 13.79
N ALA A 85 -3.08 -6.94 12.93
CA ALA A 85 -3.64 -6.61 11.63
C ALA A 85 -3.73 -7.84 10.72
N LYS A 86 -2.69 -8.67 10.70
CA LYS A 86 -2.64 -9.93 9.93
C LYS A 86 -3.67 -10.92 10.47
N LEU A 87 -3.74 -11.08 11.79
CA LEU A 87 -4.68 -11.97 12.48
C LEU A 87 -6.14 -11.64 12.13
N VAL A 88 -6.52 -10.36 12.25
CA VAL A 88 -7.89 -9.92 11.97
C VAL A 88 -8.25 -10.11 10.51
N ASN A 89 -7.31 -9.83 9.59
CA ASN A 89 -7.54 -10.03 8.17
C ASN A 89 -7.74 -11.51 7.82
N GLU A 90 -6.91 -12.40 8.32
CA GLU A 90 -7.05 -13.85 8.13
C GLU A 90 -8.40 -14.35 8.70
N TYR A 91 -8.79 -13.91 9.89
CA TYR A 91 -10.09 -14.27 10.46
C TYR A 91 -11.28 -13.77 9.61
N ALA A 92 -11.22 -12.53 9.13
CA ALA A 92 -12.28 -11.95 8.30
C ALA A 92 -12.41 -12.65 6.95
N GLN A 93 -11.30 -12.98 6.29
CA GLN A 93 -11.31 -13.77 5.05
C GLN A 93 -11.86 -15.17 5.28
N GLY A 94 -11.42 -15.85 6.33
CA GLY A 94 -11.98 -17.15 6.70
C GLY A 94 -13.50 -17.10 6.91
N THR A 95 -14.02 -16.04 7.54
CA THR A 95 -15.45 -15.85 7.75
C THR A 95 -16.22 -15.65 6.45
N LEU A 96 -15.65 -14.89 5.49
CA LEU A 96 -16.22 -14.67 4.16
C LEU A 96 -16.33 -16.01 3.40
N TYR A 97 -15.22 -16.74 3.29
CA TYR A 97 -15.19 -18.02 2.58
C TYR A 97 -16.07 -19.09 3.23
N PHE A 98 -16.16 -19.10 4.56
CA PHE A 98 -17.07 -19.98 5.30
C PHE A 98 -18.53 -19.70 4.94
N GLY A 99 -18.91 -18.42 4.87
CA GLY A 99 -20.26 -18.01 4.48
C GLY A 99 -20.64 -18.41 3.07
N GLU A 100 -19.66 -18.48 2.15
CA GLU A 100 -19.83 -18.95 0.76
C GLU A 100 -19.78 -20.49 0.62
N GLY A 101 -19.63 -21.21 1.73
CA GLY A 101 -19.54 -22.68 1.73
C GLY A 101 -18.19 -23.22 1.26
N MET A 102 -17.17 -22.37 1.12
CA MET A 102 -15.79 -22.74 0.76
C MET A 102 -15.01 -23.14 2.02
N ASN A 103 -15.44 -24.22 2.67
CA ASN A 103 -14.99 -24.60 4.00
C ASN A 103 -13.48 -24.86 4.10
N ASP A 104 -12.89 -25.43 3.05
CA ASP A 104 -11.46 -25.76 3.06
C ASP A 104 -10.60 -24.51 2.94
N VAL A 105 -11.01 -23.52 2.11
CA VAL A 105 -10.37 -22.20 2.03
C VAL A 105 -10.51 -21.47 3.36
N ALA A 106 -11.71 -21.52 3.95
CA ALA A 106 -11.98 -20.90 5.24
C ALA A 106 -11.09 -21.49 6.35
N LEU A 107 -10.89 -22.83 6.36
CA LEU A 107 -10.01 -23.49 7.33
C LEU A 107 -8.57 -23.04 7.22
N ILE A 108 -8.03 -22.85 6.01
CA ILE A 108 -6.67 -22.35 5.81
C ILE A 108 -6.52 -20.96 6.46
N HIS A 109 -7.45 -20.07 6.19
CA HIS A 109 -7.43 -18.74 6.79
C HIS A 109 -7.58 -18.78 8.32
N PHE A 110 -8.45 -19.63 8.85
CA PHE A 110 -8.60 -19.78 10.30
C PHE A 110 -7.38 -20.44 10.95
N ASP A 111 -6.72 -21.42 10.31
CA ASP A 111 -5.49 -22.00 10.83
C ASP A 111 -4.32 -21.00 10.77
N ASN A 112 -4.23 -20.16 9.73
CA ASN A 112 -3.28 -19.05 9.68
C ASN A 112 -3.52 -18.05 10.83
N ALA A 113 -4.77 -17.62 11.03
CA ALA A 113 -5.15 -16.74 12.14
C ALA A 113 -4.80 -17.35 13.51
N LYS A 114 -5.04 -18.67 13.69
CA LYS A 114 -4.67 -19.39 14.90
C LYS A 114 -3.16 -19.37 15.14
N ASN A 115 -2.36 -19.64 14.11
CA ASN A 115 -0.90 -19.67 14.23
C ASN A 115 -0.33 -18.28 14.57
N ILE A 116 -0.86 -17.22 13.95
CA ILE A 116 -0.48 -15.84 14.28
C ILE A 116 -0.81 -15.52 15.74
N SER A 117 -2.03 -15.84 16.19
CA SER A 117 -2.46 -15.57 17.57
C SER A 117 -1.67 -16.35 18.63
N MET A 118 -1.17 -17.55 18.32
CA MET A 118 -0.32 -18.34 19.21
C MET A 118 1.08 -17.73 19.40
N ASN A 119 1.58 -17.03 18.39
CA ASN A 119 2.93 -16.47 18.36
C ASN A 119 2.99 -15.00 18.82
N SER A 120 1.87 -14.29 18.76
CA SER A 120 1.73 -12.89 19.14
C SER A 120 0.58 -12.72 20.13
N GLY A 121 0.64 -11.79 21.04
CA GLY A 121 -0.48 -11.52 21.95
C GLY A 121 -1.75 -11.15 21.16
N ASP A 122 -2.87 -11.81 21.46
CA ASP A 122 -4.18 -11.50 20.86
C ASP A 122 -4.88 -10.40 21.65
N GLU A 123 -4.57 -9.14 21.33
CA GLU A 123 -5.13 -7.96 22.00
C GLU A 123 -6.64 -7.80 21.82
N LEU A 124 -7.21 -8.37 20.76
CA LEU A 124 -8.64 -8.27 20.44
C LEU A 124 -9.43 -9.54 20.81
N SER A 125 -8.79 -10.54 21.43
CA SER A 125 -9.41 -11.81 21.84
C SER A 125 -10.08 -12.58 20.69
N ILE A 126 -9.51 -12.50 19.48
CA ILE A 126 -10.05 -13.12 18.27
C ILE A 126 -9.89 -14.65 18.29
N MET A 127 -8.90 -15.18 19.04
CA MET A 127 -8.63 -16.60 19.13
C MET A 127 -9.88 -17.43 19.47
N GLY A 128 -10.71 -16.97 20.39
CA GLY A 128 -11.96 -17.64 20.76
C GLY A 128 -12.90 -17.81 19.58
N TYR A 129 -13.02 -16.81 18.74
CA TYR A 129 -13.85 -16.84 17.50
C TYR A 129 -13.26 -17.78 16.46
N VAL A 130 -11.94 -17.71 16.24
CA VAL A 130 -11.21 -18.58 15.31
C VAL A 130 -11.41 -20.03 15.70
N LEU A 131 -11.17 -20.42 16.95
CA LEU A 131 -11.36 -21.79 17.42
C LEU A 131 -12.81 -22.26 17.30
N THR A 132 -13.77 -21.37 17.57
CA THR A 132 -15.21 -21.67 17.41
C THR A 132 -15.54 -21.94 15.94
N ARG A 133 -15.02 -21.15 15.00
CA ARG A 133 -15.23 -21.36 13.56
C ARG A 133 -14.58 -22.65 13.05
N ILE A 134 -13.35 -22.91 13.43
CA ILE A 134 -12.67 -24.18 13.11
C ILE A 134 -13.49 -25.37 13.60
N LYS A 135 -13.99 -25.30 14.85
CA LYS A 135 -14.84 -26.35 15.43
C LYS A 135 -16.17 -26.50 14.69
N GLN A 136 -16.81 -25.39 14.31
CA GLN A 136 -18.06 -25.43 13.53
C GLN A 136 -17.85 -26.09 12.18
N ILE A 137 -16.78 -25.77 11.46
CA ILE A 137 -16.46 -26.38 10.17
C ILE A 137 -16.16 -27.87 10.36
N ARG A 138 -15.29 -28.22 11.30
CA ARG A 138 -14.93 -29.61 11.57
C ARG A 138 -16.09 -30.45 12.06
N ASN A 139 -17.02 -29.89 12.85
CA ASN A 139 -18.22 -30.61 13.31
C ASN A 139 -19.33 -30.62 12.26
N GLY A 140 -19.38 -29.64 11.36
CA GLY A 140 -20.32 -29.60 10.23
C GLY A 140 -19.84 -30.42 9.02
N MET A 141 -18.57 -30.75 8.98
CA MET A 141 -18.05 -31.82 8.12
C MET A 141 -18.47 -33.14 8.75
N ASP A 142 -19.73 -33.55 8.49
CA ASP A 142 -20.18 -34.88 8.79
C ASP A 142 -19.41 -35.84 7.86
N PHE A 143 -18.39 -36.52 8.40
CA PHE A 143 -17.64 -37.55 7.71
C PHE A 143 -18.52 -38.71 7.29
N SER A 144 -19.82 -38.64 7.61
CA SER A 144 -20.87 -39.61 7.23
C SER A 144 -21.73 -39.14 6.05
N LEU A 145 -21.50 -37.98 5.44
CA LEU A 145 -22.09 -37.74 4.14
C LEU A 145 -21.53 -38.77 3.17
N PRO A 146 -22.39 -39.58 2.52
CA PRO A 146 -21.93 -40.44 1.47
C PRO A 146 -21.22 -39.51 0.49
N ILE A 147 -19.93 -39.72 0.29
CA ILE A 147 -19.19 -39.17 -0.82
C ILE A 147 -20.10 -39.46 -1.99
N THR A 148 -20.81 -38.46 -2.50
CA THR A 148 -21.55 -38.64 -3.74
C THR A 148 -20.46 -39.00 -4.72
N SER A 149 -20.44 -40.31 -5.07
CA SER A 149 -19.40 -40.94 -5.88
C SER A 149 -19.47 -40.49 -7.34
N ASP A 150 -19.90 -39.22 -7.54
CA ASP A 150 -19.89 -38.58 -8.83
C ASP A 150 -18.61 -37.71 -8.94
N PRO A 151 -17.59 -38.20 -9.67
CA PRO A 151 -16.36 -37.46 -9.92
C PRO A 151 -16.61 -36.05 -10.51
N LEU A 152 -17.71 -35.88 -11.26
CA LEU A 152 -18.11 -34.63 -11.87
C LEU A 152 -18.49 -33.58 -10.83
N VAL A 153 -19.22 -33.93 -9.79
CA VAL A 153 -19.61 -33.00 -8.71
C VAL A 153 -18.38 -32.56 -7.94
N SER A 154 -17.45 -33.48 -7.67
CA SER A 154 -16.17 -33.16 -7.03
C SER A 154 -15.33 -32.21 -7.88
N LEU A 155 -15.24 -32.44 -9.20
CA LEU A 155 -14.51 -31.56 -10.13
C LEU A 155 -15.10 -30.16 -10.22
N VAL A 156 -16.42 -30.00 -10.27
CA VAL A 156 -17.09 -28.69 -10.29
C VAL A 156 -16.83 -27.95 -8.99
N LYS A 157 -16.90 -28.65 -7.86
CA LYS A 157 -16.61 -28.05 -6.53
C LYS A 157 -15.15 -27.59 -6.45
N ILE A 158 -14.21 -28.43 -6.82
CA ILE A 158 -12.77 -28.11 -6.84
C ILE A 158 -12.52 -26.92 -7.76
N GLY A 159 -13.03 -26.95 -9.00
CA GLY A 159 -12.89 -25.85 -9.95
C GLY A 159 -13.38 -24.51 -9.39
N ARG A 160 -14.51 -24.52 -8.67
CA ARG A 160 -15.05 -23.32 -8.02
C ARG A 160 -14.17 -22.83 -6.86
N SER A 161 -13.70 -23.73 -6.02
CA SER A 161 -12.84 -23.41 -4.87
C SER A 161 -11.51 -22.78 -5.31
N ILE A 162 -10.86 -23.33 -6.35
CA ILE A 162 -9.55 -22.86 -6.81
C ILE A 162 -9.62 -21.56 -7.62
N THR A 163 -10.70 -21.33 -8.39
CA THR A 163 -10.83 -20.07 -9.19
C THR A 163 -11.13 -18.83 -8.35
N ALA A 164 -11.55 -19.00 -7.11
CA ALA A 164 -11.82 -17.90 -6.19
C ALA A 164 -10.54 -17.34 -5.50
N VAL A 165 -9.41 -18.03 -5.62
CA VAL A 165 -8.16 -17.72 -4.90
C VAL A 165 -7.13 -17.14 -5.86
N THR A 166 -6.67 -15.89 -5.60
CA THR A 166 -5.66 -15.21 -6.42
C THR A 166 -4.26 -15.25 -5.82
N ASP A 167 -4.14 -15.58 -4.52
CA ASP A 167 -2.87 -15.74 -3.83
C ASP A 167 -2.32 -17.14 -4.10
N ILE A 168 -1.14 -17.23 -4.69
CA ILE A 168 -0.56 -18.50 -5.11
C ILE A 168 -0.27 -19.45 -3.94
N ASP A 169 0.10 -18.91 -2.78
CA ASP A 169 0.43 -19.72 -1.61
C ASP A 169 -0.82 -20.36 -1.01
N VAL A 170 -1.91 -19.60 -0.95
CA VAL A 170 -3.21 -20.11 -0.54
C VAL A 170 -3.76 -21.08 -1.56
N LEU A 171 -3.63 -20.74 -2.85
CA LEU A 171 -4.10 -21.57 -3.97
C LEU A 171 -3.45 -22.96 -3.97
N LEU A 172 -2.13 -23.04 -3.79
CA LEU A 172 -1.42 -24.32 -3.71
C LEU A 172 -1.95 -25.21 -2.57
N LYS A 173 -2.26 -24.59 -1.41
CA LYS A 173 -2.86 -25.30 -0.27
C LYS A 173 -4.24 -25.84 -0.59
N VAL A 174 -5.09 -24.98 -1.17
CA VAL A 174 -6.46 -25.38 -1.57
C VAL A 174 -6.43 -26.52 -2.57
N ILE A 175 -5.59 -26.41 -3.60
CA ILE A 175 -5.44 -27.47 -4.60
C ILE A 175 -4.98 -28.79 -3.93
N ALA A 176 -4.00 -28.73 -3.05
CA ALA A 176 -3.48 -29.91 -2.38
C ALA A 176 -4.54 -30.58 -1.48
N GLU A 177 -5.28 -29.81 -0.67
CA GLU A 177 -6.31 -30.35 0.23
C GLU A 177 -7.50 -30.92 -0.56
N GLU A 178 -8.02 -30.18 -1.54
CA GLU A 178 -9.13 -30.68 -2.38
C GLU A 178 -8.74 -31.92 -3.15
N THR A 179 -7.51 -31.96 -3.71
CA THR A 179 -6.99 -33.15 -4.39
C THR A 179 -6.88 -34.35 -3.45
N LYS A 180 -6.33 -34.13 -2.25
CA LYS A 180 -6.21 -35.18 -1.22
C LYS A 180 -7.57 -35.81 -0.90
N ILE A 181 -8.59 -34.96 -0.71
CA ILE A 181 -9.96 -35.43 -0.39
C ILE A 181 -10.56 -36.19 -1.57
N ALA A 182 -10.48 -35.63 -2.78
CA ALA A 182 -11.08 -36.22 -3.97
C ALA A 182 -10.45 -37.57 -4.34
N ILE A 183 -9.14 -37.71 -4.21
CA ILE A 183 -8.38 -38.93 -4.48
C ILE A 183 -8.43 -39.92 -3.30
N GLN A 184 -8.96 -39.52 -2.13
CA GLN A 184 -8.97 -40.28 -0.90
C GLN A 184 -7.55 -40.73 -0.49
N ALA A 185 -6.64 -39.79 -0.39
CA ALA A 185 -5.26 -40.03 0.00
C ALA A 185 -4.93 -39.36 1.35
N ASP A 186 -3.82 -39.78 1.95
CA ASP A 186 -3.36 -39.23 3.24
C ASP A 186 -2.69 -37.86 3.04
N ARG A 187 -1.87 -37.72 1.99
CA ARG A 187 -1.17 -36.45 1.67
C ARG A 187 -1.21 -36.13 0.19
N CYS A 188 -1.23 -34.84 -0.11
CA CYS A 188 -0.98 -34.29 -1.46
C CYS A 188 -0.06 -33.10 -1.37
N THR A 189 0.91 -33.03 -2.27
CA THR A 189 1.79 -31.88 -2.48
C THR A 189 1.69 -31.42 -3.92
N VAL A 190 1.61 -30.12 -4.13
CA VAL A 190 1.66 -29.49 -5.45
C VAL A 190 3.01 -28.79 -5.59
N PHE A 191 3.82 -29.25 -6.52
CA PHE A 191 5.10 -28.64 -6.86
C PHE A 191 4.95 -27.77 -8.10
N MET A 192 5.46 -26.54 -8.02
CA MET A 192 5.56 -25.63 -9.16
C MET A 192 6.96 -25.71 -9.77
N LEU A 193 7.04 -25.58 -11.09
CA LEU A 193 8.31 -25.52 -11.82
C LEU A 193 8.76 -24.07 -12.00
N ASP A 194 9.88 -23.73 -11.39
CA ASP A 194 10.63 -22.51 -11.68
C ASP A 194 11.54 -22.79 -12.88
N LYS A 195 11.11 -22.35 -14.08
CA LYS A 195 11.86 -22.62 -15.33
C LYS A 195 13.21 -21.89 -15.37
N GLU A 196 13.31 -20.72 -14.73
CA GLU A 196 14.55 -19.91 -14.75
C GLU A 196 15.63 -20.54 -13.87
N LYS A 197 15.26 -21.03 -12.68
CA LYS A 197 16.17 -21.67 -11.75
C LYS A 197 16.32 -23.17 -11.98
N ASN A 198 15.45 -23.73 -12.83
CA ASN A 198 15.33 -25.18 -13.05
C ASN A 198 15.11 -25.94 -11.73
N GLU A 199 14.17 -25.47 -10.93
CA GLU A 199 13.84 -26.01 -9.61
C GLU A 199 12.35 -26.31 -9.50
N LEU A 200 12.01 -27.32 -8.70
CA LEU A 200 10.68 -27.55 -8.18
C LEU A 200 10.55 -26.94 -6.79
N TRP A 201 9.45 -26.24 -6.55
CA TRP A 201 9.18 -25.64 -5.25
C TRP A 201 7.74 -25.86 -4.82
N SER A 202 7.52 -25.91 -3.52
CA SER A 202 6.21 -25.94 -2.87
C SER A 202 6.29 -25.25 -1.52
N LYS A 203 5.24 -24.52 -1.15
CA LYS A 203 5.09 -23.95 0.19
C LYS A 203 4.24 -24.82 1.11
N VAL A 204 3.84 -25.99 0.65
CA VAL A 204 2.92 -26.89 1.36
C VAL A 204 3.44 -28.31 1.32
N ALA A 205 4.14 -28.69 2.38
CA ALA A 205 4.22 -30.08 2.78
C ALA A 205 3.32 -30.26 4.00
N LEU A 206 2.18 -30.94 3.81
CA LEU A 206 1.27 -31.26 4.91
C LEU A 206 2.00 -32.07 5.99
N GLY A 207 2.14 -31.49 7.18
CA GLY A 207 2.79 -32.12 8.33
C GLY A 207 4.14 -31.57 8.75
N MET A 208 4.65 -30.55 8.06
CA MET A 208 5.82 -29.76 8.48
C MET A 208 5.43 -28.28 8.52
N ASP A 209 5.88 -27.55 9.53
CA ASP A 209 5.69 -26.10 9.62
C ASP A 209 6.11 -25.44 8.32
N SER A 210 5.32 -24.52 7.83
CA SER A 210 5.30 -23.69 6.63
C SER A 210 6.65 -23.30 5.98
N GLN A 211 7.60 -24.23 5.82
CA GLN A 211 8.84 -24.00 5.10
C GLN A 211 8.66 -24.28 3.61
N GLU A 212 9.14 -23.36 2.79
CA GLU A 212 9.23 -23.56 1.35
C GLU A 212 10.21 -24.71 1.08
N ILE A 213 9.72 -25.75 0.39
CA ILE A 213 10.57 -26.85 -0.11
C ILE A 213 11.01 -26.48 -1.52
N ARG A 214 12.32 -26.49 -1.75
CA ARG A 214 12.91 -26.23 -3.05
C ARG A 214 14.00 -27.24 -3.36
N PHE A 215 13.99 -27.80 -4.57
CA PHE A 215 14.98 -28.76 -5.02
C PHE A 215 15.11 -28.78 -6.55
N PRO A 216 16.23 -29.25 -7.12
CA PRO A 216 16.44 -29.32 -8.57
C PRO A 216 15.33 -30.10 -9.29
N ALA A 217 14.87 -29.57 -10.44
CA ALA A 217 13.74 -30.11 -11.18
C ALA A 217 13.98 -31.51 -11.80
N ASP A 218 15.17 -32.04 -11.72
CA ASP A 218 15.51 -33.39 -12.20
C ASP A 218 15.61 -34.42 -11.07
N LYS A 219 15.36 -34.06 -9.81
CA LYS A 219 15.46 -34.94 -8.66
C LYS A 219 14.14 -35.45 -8.16
N GLY A 220 14.17 -36.68 -7.66
CA GLY A 220 13.03 -37.38 -7.05
C GLY A 220 11.94 -37.75 -8.06
N LEU A 221 10.82 -38.25 -7.55
CA LEU A 221 9.70 -38.70 -8.38
C LEU A 221 8.98 -37.55 -9.08
N ALA A 222 8.80 -36.42 -8.40
CA ALA A 222 8.23 -35.21 -9.00
C ALA A 222 9.11 -34.68 -10.14
N GLY A 223 10.44 -34.67 -9.95
CA GLY A 223 11.38 -34.29 -10.98
C GLY A 223 11.37 -35.22 -12.19
N TYR A 224 11.27 -36.51 -11.96
CA TYR A 224 11.10 -37.49 -13.06
C TYR A 224 9.86 -37.19 -13.89
N VAL A 225 8.72 -36.97 -13.24
CA VAL A 225 7.45 -36.65 -13.90
C VAL A 225 7.51 -35.34 -14.68
N VAL A 226 8.14 -34.31 -14.12
CA VAL A 226 8.29 -33.03 -14.80
C VAL A 226 9.22 -33.14 -16.01
N LYS A 227 10.28 -33.93 -15.92
CA LYS A 227 11.25 -34.13 -17.00
C LYS A 227 10.70 -34.97 -18.15
N THR A 228 9.97 -36.05 -17.82
CA THR A 228 9.49 -37.02 -18.83
C THR A 228 8.08 -36.69 -19.33
N GLY A 229 7.26 -36.05 -18.51
CA GLY A 229 5.84 -35.84 -18.77
C GLY A 229 4.99 -37.08 -18.56
N GLU A 230 5.60 -38.16 -18.06
CA GLU A 230 4.94 -39.45 -17.82
C GLU A 230 4.47 -39.55 -16.37
N PRO A 231 3.21 -39.99 -16.13
CA PRO A 231 2.72 -40.20 -14.77
C PRO A 231 3.39 -41.43 -14.13
N LEU A 232 3.50 -41.41 -12.81
CA LEU A 232 3.99 -42.50 -12.00
C LEU A 232 2.91 -42.96 -11.03
N ASN A 233 2.49 -44.22 -11.13
CA ASN A 233 1.63 -44.86 -10.15
C ASN A 233 2.42 -46.02 -9.51
N ILE A 234 2.83 -45.84 -8.25
CA ILE A 234 3.72 -46.75 -7.53
C ILE A 234 2.93 -47.41 -6.41
N PRO A 235 2.59 -48.72 -6.53
CA PRO A 235 1.81 -49.43 -5.53
C PRO A 235 2.60 -49.81 -4.27
N ASP A 236 3.93 -49.80 -4.31
CA ASP A 236 4.82 -50.01 -3.18
C ASP A 236 6.08 -49.13 -3.33
N ALA A 237 6.13 -48.05 -2.56
CA ALA A 237 7.18 -47.05 -2.66
C ALA A 237 8.57 -47.61 -2.37
N TYR A 238 8.70 -48.53 -1.39
CA TYR A 238 10.00 -49.08 -0.99
C TYR A 238 10.58 -50.08 -1.99
N ASN A 239 9.77 -50.58 -2.89
CA ASN A 239 10.20 -51.44 -3.98
C ASN A 239 10.56 -50.67 -5.27
N ASP A 240 10.33 -49.37 -5.35
CA ASP A 240 10.71 -48.55 -6.51
C ASP A 240 12.12 -47.95 -6.32
N PRO A 241 13.07 -48.22 -7.21
CA PRO A 241 14.47 -47.73 -7.05
C PRO A 241 14.62 -46.21 -7.15
N ARG A 242 13.59 -45.49 -7.62
CA ARG A 242 13.57 -44.03 -7.72
C ARG A 242 13.10 -43.37 -6.42
N PHE A 243 12.51 -44.12 -5.49
CA PHE A 243 12.02 -43.62 -4.24
C PHE A 243 13.16 -43.34 -3.27
N ASN A 244 13.21 -42.11 -2.72
CA ASN A 244 14.15 -41.75 -1.66
C ASN A 244 13.50 -41.90 -0.28
N SER A 245 13.93 -42.91 0.48
CA SER A 245 13.42 -43.18 1.82
C SER A 245 13.98 -42.27 2.93
N ASP A 246 14.91 -41.42 2.63
CA ASP A 246 15.59 -40.59 3.67
C ASP A 246 14.62 -39.59 4.28
N ILE A 247 13.70 -39.03 3.46
CA ILE A 247 12.64 -38.13 3.94
C ILE A 247 11.72 -38.81 4.94
N ASP A 248 11.35 -40.09 4.65
CA ASP A 248 10.54 -40.89 5.57
C ASP A 248 11.26 -41.11 6.91
N LYS A 249 12.59 -41.35 6.87
CA LYS A 249 13.41 -41.52 8.08
C LYS A 249 13.51 -40.24 8.92
N GLU A 250 13.69 -39.10 8.26
CA GLU A 250 13.80 -37.80 8.93
C GLU A 250 12.47 -37.34 9.54
N THR A 251 11.35 -37.59 8.86
CA THR A 251 10.02 -37.11 9.28
C THR A 251 9.23 -38.13 10.13
N GLY A 252 9.69 -39.39 10.20
CA GLY A 252 8.96 -40.48 10.83
C GLY A 252 7.70 -40.91 10.05
N TYR A 253 7.50 -40.37 8.85
CA TYR A 253 6.38 -40.75 7.97
C TYR A 253 6.73 -42.04 7.21
N ARG A 254 5.72 -42.86 6.89
CA ARG A 254 5.91 -44.04 6.08
C ARG A 254 5.09 -43.99 4.80
N THR A 255 5.77 -43.77 3.70
CA THR A 255 5.18 -43.78 2.37
C THR A 255 4.95 -45.21 1.90
N LYS A 256 3.72 -45.54 1.50
CA LYS A 256 3.34 -46.85 0.99
C LYS A 256 3.06 -46.80 -0.51
N THR A 257 2.11 -45.98 -0.92
CA THR A 257 1.69 -45.83 -2.31
C THR A 257 1.90 -44.39 -2.79
N ILE A 258 2.27 -44.20 -4.05
CA ILE A 258 2.54 -42.89 -4.63
C ILE A 258 1.84 -42.78 -5.98
N LEU A 259 1.12 -41.66 -6.18
CA LEU A 259 0.65 -41.21 -7.48
C LEU A 259 1.27 -39.84 -7.77
N CYS A 260 2.13 -39.78 -8.77
CA CYS A 260 2.79 -38.54 -9.17
C CYS A 260 2.44 -38.22 -10.63
N MET A 261 1.93 -37.00 -10.88
CA MET A 261 1.41 -36.64 -12.20
C MET A 261 1.83 -35.22 -12.58
N PRO A 262 2.15 -34.96 -13.88
CA PRO A 262 2.50 -33.62 -14.33
C PRO A 262 1.25 -32.71 -14.35
N ILE A 263 1.44 -31.45 -13.99
CA ILE A 263 0.46 -30.41 -14.23
C ILE A 263 0.84 -29.74 -15.55
N LYS A 264 -0.07 -29.82 -16.52
CA LYS A 264 0.13 -29.25 -17.86
C LYS A 264 -0.80 -28.07 -18.09
N ASN A 265 -0.28 -27.00 -18.66
CA ASN A 265 -1.07 -25.87 -19.08
C ASN A 265 -1.83 -26.14 -20.40
N ASN A 266 -2.61 -25.15 -20.85
CA ASN A 266 -3.38 -25.24 -22.10
C ASN A 266 -2.50 -25.49 -23.34
N ASN A 267 -1.23 -25.09 -23.28
CA ASN A 267 -0.25 -25.30 -24.36
C ASN A 267 0.45 -26.67 -24.24
N GLN A 268 0.01 -27.56 -23.33
CA GLN A 268 0.65 -28.83 -23.01
C GLN A 268 2.06 -28.71 -22.43
N GLU A 269 2.47 -27.53 -21.97
CA GLU A 269 3.71 -27.34 -21.25
C GLU A 269 3.54 -27.76 -19.79
N ILE A 270 4.59 -28.37 -19.24
CA ILE A 270 4.59 -28.76 -17.82
C ILE A 270 4.93 -27.54 -16.99
N ILE A 271 4.03 -27.20 -16.05
CA ILE A 271 4.16 -26.09 -15.11
C ILE A 271 4.40 -26.56 -13.67
N GLY A 272 4.30 -27.87 -13.42
CA GLY A 272 4.48 -28.45 -12.10
C GLY A 272 4.13 -29.91 -12.04
N ALA A 273 3.98 -30.44 -10.83
CA ALA A 273 3.57 -31.80 -10.59
C ALA A 273 2.73 -31.98 -9.32
N PHE A 274 1.78 -32.89 -9.34
CA PHE A 274 1.16 -33.44 -8.15
C PHE A 274 1.99 -34.58 -7.62
N GLN A 275 2.10 -34.68 -6.30
CA GLN A 275 2.58 -35.89 -5.60
C GLN A 275 1.59 -36.23 -4.49
N VAL A 276 0.84 -37.31 -4.72
CA VAL A 276 -0.20 -37.82 -3.82
C VAL A 276 0.32 -39.09 -3.16
N LEU A 277 0.23 -39.15 -1.82
CA LEU A 277 0.83 -40.20 -1.02
C LEU A 277 -0.24 -40.96 -0.23
N ASN A 278 -0.09 -42.28 -0.15
CA ASN A 278 -0.86 -43.18 0.68
C ASN A 278 -2.36 -43.12 0.42
N LYS A 279 -2.83 -43.87 -0.59
CA LYS A 279 -4.26 -44.15 -0.80
C LYS A 279 -4.86 -44.72 0.49
N LEU A 280 -5.97 -44.13 0.97
CA LEU A 280 -6.61 -44.56 2.22
C LEU A 280 -7.14 -45.99 2.18
N SER A 281 -7.52 -46.47 1.00
CA SER A 281 -7.99 -47.86 0.80
C SER A 281 -7.40 -48.45 -0.47
N GLY A 282 -6.53 -49.46 -0.32
CA GLY A 282 -5.90 -50.14 -1.44
C GLY A 282 -4.73 -49.37 -2.09
N VAL A 283 -4.68 -49.37 -3.41
CA VAL A 283 -3.68 -48.68 -4.23
C VAL A 283 -4.36 -47.73 -5.18
N PHE A 284 -3.62 -46.77 -5.73
CA PHE A 284 -4.17 -45.83 -6.72
C PHE A 284 -4.58 -46.58 -8.00
N THR A 285 -5.75 -46.27 -8.50
CA THR A 285 -6.37 -46.90 -9.66
C THR A 285 -6.25 -46.03 -10.91
N LYS A 286 -6.59 -46.54 -12.09
CA LYS A 286 -6.68 -45.73 -13.30
C LYS A 286 -7.73 -44.62 -13.18
N GLY A 287 -8.82 -44.84 -12.45
CA GLY A 287 -9.81 -43.79 -12.15
C GLY A 287 -9.25 -42.66 -11.32
N ASP A 288 -8.33 -42.93 -10.38
CA ASP A 288 -7.64 -41.90 -9.62
C ASP A 288 -6.68 -41.06 -10.51
N GLU A 289 -6.00 -41.71 -11.46
CA GLU A 289 -5.18 -41.03 -12.45
C GLU A 289 -6.02 -40.09 -13.32
N ASP A 290 -7.14 -40.57 -13.87
CA ASP A 290 -8.02 -39.78 -14.74
C ASP A 290 -8.65 -38.61 -14.00
N LEU A 291 -9.02 -38.80 -12.72
CA LEU A 291 -9.52 -37.74 -11.86
C LEU A 291 -8.42 -36.69 -11.58
N LEU A 292 -7.19 -37.12 -11.30
CA LEU A 292 -6.07 -36.20 -11.05
C LEU A 292 -5.67 -35.41 -12.30
N VAL A 293 -5.79 -36.01 -13.51
CA VAL A 293 -5.63 -35.26 -14.78
C VAL A 293 -6.68 -34.16 -14.89
N ALA A 294 -7.93 -34.45 -14.58
CA ALA A 294 -9.01 -33.46 -14.66
C ALA A 294 -8.84 -32.31 -13.63
N ILE A 295 -8.45 -32.64 -12.40
CA ILE A 295 -8.09 -31.66 -11.37
C ILE A 295 -6.90 -30.82 -11.85
N GLY A 296 -5.88 -31.44 -12.45
CA GLY A 296 -4.71 -30.79 -12.99
C GLY A 296 -5.04 -29.73 -14.06
N GLY A 297 -6.01 -30.01 -14.91
CA GLY A 297 -6.50 -29.06 -15.90
C GLY A 297 -7.11 -27.81 -15.27
N SER A 298 -7.95 -27.98 -14.24
CA SER A 298 -8.53 -26.83 -13.52
C SER A 298 -7.47 -26.10 -12.68
N ALA A 299 -6.58 -26.84 -12.04
CA ALA A 299 -5.50 -26.29 -11.22
C ALA A 299 -4.51 -25.47 -12.06
N SER A 300 -4.17 -25.93 -13.28
CA SER A 300 -3.24 -25.22 -14.15
C SER A 300 -3.75 -23.85 -14.54
N ILE A 301 -5.02 -23.73 -14.89
CA ILE A 301 -5.65 -22.44 -15.23
C ILE A 301 -5.60 -21.49 -14.02
N ALA A 302 -5.95 -21.98 -12.84
CA ALA A 302 -5.94 -21.16 -11.63
C ALA A 302 -4.52 -20.71 -11.24
N LEU A 303 -3.53 -21.61 -11.36
CA LEU A 303 -2.13 -21.32 -11.07
C LEU A 303 -1.54 -20.30 -12.06
N GLU A 304 -1.81 -20.46 -13.37
CA GLU A 304 -1.39 -19.50 -14.38
C GLU A 304 -2.03 -18.12 -14.13
N ASN A 305 -3.33 -18.07 -13.82
CA ASN A 305 -4.01 -16.82 -13.49
C ASN A 305 -3.42 -16.15 -12.25
N ALA A 306 -3.12 -16.90 -11.20
CA ALA A 306 -2.49 -16.38 -9.99
C ALA A 306 -1.08 -15.83 -10.27
N GLN A 307 -0.28 -16.53 -11.08
CA GLN A 307 1.04 -16.06 -11.51
C GLN A 307 0.96 -14.78 -12.34
N LEU A 308 0.06 -14.74 -13.33
CA LEU A 308 -0.16 -13.56 -14.17
C LEU A 308 -0.62 -12.36 -13.33
N PHE A 309 -1.48 -12.59 -12.36
CA PHE A 309 -1.95 -11.53 -11.45
C PHE A 309 -0.81 -10.96 -10.60
N GLU A 310 0.07 -11.82 -10.06
CA GLU A 310 1.22 -11.35 -9.28
C GLU A 310 2.24 -10.62 -10.18
N GLN A 311 2.50 -11.12 -11.39
CA GLN A 311 3.34 -10.41 -12.37
C GLN A 311 2.76 -9.05 -12.76
N GLN A 312 1.45 -8.97 -13.01
CA GLN A 312 0.77 -7.72 -13.32
C GLN A 312 0.91 -6.71 -12.18
N LYS A 313 0.79 -7.16 -10.94
CA LYS A 313 0.95 -6.32 -9.75
C LYS A 313 2.36 -5.78 -9.61
N GLU A 314 3.39 -6.62 -9.83
CA GLU A 314 4.79 -6.16 -9.82
C GLU A 314 5.08 -5.19 -10.96
N LEU A 315 4.63 -5.47 -12.18
CA LEU A 315 4.77 -4.56 -13.32
C LEU A 315 4.08 -3.20 -13.07
N TYR A 316 2.90 -3.21 -12.47
CA TYR A 316 2.20 -1.98 -12.10
C TYR A 316 2.99 -1.17 -11.07
N LYS A 317 3.58 -1.83 -10.08
CA LYS A 317 4.43 -1.21 -9.08
C LYS A 317 5.70 -0.61 -9.70
N GLU A 318 6.39 -1.36 -10.56
CA GLU A 318 7.55 -0.87 -11.29
C GLU A 318 7.19 0.33 -12.18
N GLN A 319 6.07 0.26 -12.89
CA GLN A 319 5.57 1.35 -13.73
C GLN A 319 5.27 2.60 -12.91
N LYS A 320 4.67 2.45 -11.72
CA LYS A 320 4.42 3.57 -10.80
C LYS A 320 5.72 4.22 -10.36
N ILE A 321 6.71 3.44 -9.90
CA ILE A 321 8.03 3.94 -9.49
C ILE A 321 8.74 4.66 -10.65
N LEU A 322 8.71 4.07 -11.85
CA LEU A 322 9.29 4.67 -13.04
C LEU A 322 8.64 6.01 -13.37
N PHE A 323 7.33 6.10 -13.29
CA PHE A 323 6.59 7.32 -13.56
C PHE A 323 6.90 8.42 -12.53
N GLU A 324 6.96 8.08 -11.24
CA GLU A 324 7.35 9.00 -10.17
C GLU A 324 8.79 9.51 -10.37
N SER A 325 9.72 8.61 -10.65
CA SER A 325 11.12 8.97 -10.93
C SER A 325 11.26 9.84 -12.18
N PHE A 326 10.45 9.61 -13.21
CA PHE A 326 10.44 10.42 -14.42
C PHE A 326 9.97 11.85 -14.15
N ILE A 327 8.88 12.01 -13.38
CA ILE A 327 8.37 13.33 -12.96
C ILE A 327 9.43 14.09 -12.15
N ASP A 328 10.04 13.45 -11.16
CA ASP A 328 11.09 14.06 -10.32
C ASP A 328 12.31 14.47 -11.18
N THR A 329 12.69 13.64 -12.15
CA THR A 329 13.81 13.95 -13.06
C THR A 329 13.51 15.15 -13.94
N LEU A 330 12.28 15.26 -14.46
CA LEU A 330 11.85 16.41 -15.26
C LEU A 330 11.89 17.70 -14.44
N ALA A 331 11.34 17.68 -13.23
CA ALA A 331 11.35 18.84 -12.33
C ALA A 331 12.79 19.26 -11.98
N THR A 332 13.64 18.30 -11.59
CA THR A 332 15.06 18.55 -11.29
C THR A 332 15.79 19.14 -12.50
N SER A 333 15.48 18.68 -13.71
CA SER A 333 16.10 19.19 -14.94
C SER A 333 15.72 20.66 -15.22
N ILE A 334 14.49 21.05 -14.86
CA ILE A 334 14.01 22.42 -15.02
C ILE A 334 14.60 23.31 -13.93
N ASP A 335 14.59 22.84 -12.67
CA ASP A 335 15.22 23.54 -11.55
C ASP A 335 16.72 23.76 -11.80
N ALA A 336 17.42 22.80 -12.42
CA ALA A 336 18.84 22.94 -12.77
C ALA A 336 19.10 23.99 -13.86
N ARG A 337 18.13 24.24 -14.75
CA ARG A 337 18.23 25.28 -15.77
C ARG A 337 18.04 26.68 -15.18
N ASP A 338 17.18 26.80 -14.20
CA ASP A 338 16.96 28.02 -13.44
C ASP A 338 17.87 28.03 -12.22
N LYS A 339 19.08 28.59 -12.37
CA LYS A 339 20.08 28.68 -11.29
C LYS A 339 19.57 29.33 -10.00
N ILE A 340 18.41 29.99 -10.07
CA ILE A 340 17.78 30.71 -8.97
C ILE A 340 16.88 29.78 -8.16
N THR A 341 16.41 28.68 -8.76
CA THR A 341 15.36 27.81 -8.20
C THR A 341 15.81 26.38 -7.91
N ALA A 342 17.11 26.13 -7.76
CA ALA A 342 17.59 24.79 -7.38
C ALA A 342 16.81 24.26 -6.16
N GLY A 343 16.16 23.11 -6.30
CA GLY A 343 15.36 22.47 -5.27
C GLY A 343 14.01 23.14 -4.95
N HIS A 344 13.62 24.19 -5.67
CA HIS A 344 12.37 24.92 -5.49
C HIS A 344 11.14 24.01 -5.58
N SER A 345 11.00 23.27 -6.69
CA SER A 345 9.85 22.38 -6.90
C SER A 345 9.71 21.34 -5.77
N SER A 346 10.85 20.83 -5.28
CA SER A 346 10.86 19.89 -4.14
C SER A 346 10.39 20.55 -2.83
N ARG A 347 10.82 21.79 -2.54
CA ARG A 347 10.40 22.51 -1.33
C ARG A 347 8.94 22.94 -1.42
N VAL A 348 8.47 23.44 -2.58
CA VAL A 348 7.06 23.78 -2.80
C VAL A 348 6.19 22.54 -2.58
N LYS A 349 6.61 21.37 -3.08
CA LYS A 349 5.96 20.08 -2.78
C LYS A 349 5.86 19.87 -1.26
N LEU A 350 6.96 19.97 -0.54
CA LEU A 350 6.99 19.72 0.91
C LEU A 350 6.10 20.70 1.68
N TYR A 351 6.13 21.99 1.38
CA TYR A 351 5.25 22.98 2.01
C TYR A 351 3.78 22.72 1.69
N SER A 352 3.47 22.37 0.44
CA SER A 352 2.11 22.00 0.04
C SER A 352 1.61 20.78 0.81
N MET A 353 2.47 19.78 1.01
CA MET A 353 2.13 18.58 1.80
C MET A 353 1.88 18.92 3.27
N LEU A 354 2.66 19.84 3.85
CA LEU A 354 2.41 20.30 5.22
C LEU A 354 1.04 20.99 5.36
N ILE A 355 0.63 21.79 4.36
CA ILE A 355 -0.71 22.41 4.35
C ILE A 355 -1.80 21.35 4.23
N VAL A 356 -1.65 20.41 3.30
CA VAL A 356 -2.61 19.31 3.06
C VAL A 356 -2.79 18.45 4.30
N ASP A 357 -1.69 18.14 5.01
CA ASP A 357 -1.70 17.37 6.25
C ASP A 357 -2.38 18.14 7.40
N GLU A 358 -2.10 19.44 7.54
CA GLU A 358 -2.75 20.31 8.53
C GLU A 358 -4.27 20.42 8.31
N LEU A 359 -4.71 20.36 7.04
CA LEU A 359 -6.11 20.43 6.67
C LEU A 359 -6.83 19.06 6.74
N GLY A 360 -6.10 17.97 6.97
CA GLY A 360 -6.67 16.62 7.03
C GLY A 360 -7.30 16.16 5.71
N CYS A 361 -6.72 16.56 4.57
CA CYS A 361 -7.24 16.19 3.25
C CYS A 361 -7.09 14.68 2.97
N ASP A 362 -7.94 14.15 2.10
CA ASP A 362 -7.89 12.73 1.74
C ASP A 362 -6.60 12.36 0.97
N PRO A 363 -6.15 11.09 1.07
CA PRO A 363 -4.88 10.66 0.45
C PRO A 363 -4.82 10.83 -1.06
N LYS A 364 -5.97 10.70 -1.76
CA LYS A 364 -6.02 10.88 -3.22
C LYS A 364 -5.79 12.33 -3.60
N PHE A 365 -6.42 13.26 -2.87
CA PHE A 365 -6.20 14.69 -3.08
C PHE A 365 -4.75 15.08 -2.77
N LYS A 366 -4.17 14.52 -1.70
CA LYS A 366 -2.75 14.69 -1.35
C LYS A 366 -1.82 14.30 -2.51
N GLU A 367 -2.06 13.13 -3.13
CA GLU A 367 -1.28 12.66 -4.29
C GLU A 367 -1.40 13.61 -5.50
N LEU A 368 -2.59 14.17 -5.75
CA LEU A 368 -2.81 15.14 -6.82
C LEU A 368 -2.03 16.44 -6.60
N VAL A 369 -2.10 16.99 -5.38
CA VAL A 369 -1.38 18.23 -5.03
C VAL A 369 0.13 18.00 -5.05
N GLU A 370 0.62 16.85 -4.58
CA GLU A 370 2.03 16.49 -4.63
C GLU A 370 2.58 16.51 -6.07
N LYS A 371 1.91 15.84 -6.99
CA LYS A 371 2.31 15.80 -8.41
C LYS A 371 2.20 17.17 -9.08
N ALA A 372 1.15 17.92 -8.78
CA ALA A 372 0.98 19.26 -9.29
C ALA A 372 2.08 20.22 -8.81
N ALA A 373 2.48 20.12 -7.54
CA ALA A 373 3.56 20.92 -6.97
C ALA A 373 4.92 20.65 -7.64
N ILE A 374 5.20 19.40 -8.01
CA ILE A 374 6.43 19.06 -8.74
C ILE A 374 6.41 19.63 -10.16
N LEU A 375 5.25 19.64 -10.81
CA LEU A 375 5.11 19.95 -12.23
C LEU A 375 4.70 21.40 -12.52
N HIS A 376 4.39 22.23 -11.50
CA HIS A 376 3.79 23.54 -11.68
C HIS A 376 4.61 24.48 -12.60
N ASP A 377 5.92 24.34 -12.54
CA ASP A 377 6.89 25.17 -13.24
C ASP A 377 7.50 24.56 -14.51
N ILE A 378 6.98 23.38 -14.97
CA ILE A 378 7.55 22.69 -16.13
C ILE A 378 7.59 23.57 -17.40
N GLY A 379 6.67 24.51 -17.52
CA GLY A 379 6.60 25.45 -18.64
C GLY A 379 7.76 26.45 -18.71
N LYS A 380 8.57 26.59 -17.66
CA LYS A 380 9.81 27.39 -17.70
C LYS A 380 10.78 26.90 -18.78
N ILE A 381 10.63 25.67 -19.25
CA ILE A 381 11.41 25.14 -20.38
C ILE A 381 11.24 25.99 -21.66
N GLY A 382 10.09 26.65 -21.83
CA GLY A 382 9.81 27.50 -22.98
C GLY A 382 10.25 28.97 -22.81
N ILE A 383 10.75 29.35 -21.63
CA ILE A 383 11.19 30.72 -21.36
C ILE A 383 12.65 30.89 -21.79
N ARG A 384 12.97 32.05 -22.38
CA ARG A 384 14.33 32.37 -22.83
C ARG A 384 15.28 32.51 -21.65
N ASP A 385 16.48 31.94 -21.73
CA ASP A 385 17.51 32.02 -20.66
C ASP A 385 17.89 33.48 -20.33
N SER A 386 17.93 34.37 -21.32
CA SER A 386 18.22 35.79 -21.11
C SER A 386 17.20 36.51 -20.23
N VAL A 387 15.99 35.95 -20.11
CA VAL A 387 14.92 36.48 -19.26
C VAL A 387 14.87 35.72 -17.94
N LEU A 388 14.94 34.40 -18.00
CA LEU A 388 14.88 33.52 -16.83
C LEU A 388 16.03 33.75 -15.85
N GLN A 389 17.27 33.98 -16.37
CA GLN A 389 18.49 34.16 -15.59
C GLN A 389 18.91 35.64 -15.46
N LYS A 390 18.01 36.58 -15.74
CA LYS A 390 18.34 37.99 -15.71
C LYS A 390 18.63 38.48 -14.27
N GLU A 391 19.83 39.04 -14.10
CA GLU A 391 20.18 39.74 -12.85
C GLU A 391 19.56 41.14 -12.84
N GLY A 392 18.56 41.37 -11.98
CA GLY A 392 17.92 42.65 -11.82
C GLY A 392 16.42 42.68 -12.15
N LYS A 393 15.86 43.89 -12.27
CA LYS A 393 14.43 44.04 -12.54
C LYS A 393 14.08 43.68 -13.98
N LEU A 394 13.02 42.94 -14.16
CA LEU A 394 12.44 42.64 -15.47
C LEU A 394 11.73 43.87 -16.03
N THR A 395 11.79 44.03 -17.34
CA THR A 395 10.88 44.96 -18.04
C THR A 395 9.47 44.33 -18.11
N ASP A 396 8.47 45.17 -18.44
CA ASP A 396 7.08 44.67 -18.56
C ASP A 396 6.94 43.58 -19.60
N ASP A 397 7.68 43.62 -20.71
CA ASP A 397 7.66 42.61 -21.74
C ASP A 397 8.34 41.30 -21.31
N GLU A 398 9.45 41.42 -20.56
CA GLU A 398 10.13 40.25 -19.98
C GLU A 398 9.26 39.61 -18.90
N TYR A 399 8.56 40.40 -18.09
CA TYR A 399 7.63 39.89 -17.10
C TYR A 399 6.46 39.13 -17.73
N LYS A 400 5.86 39.71 -18.81
CA LYS A 400 4.84 39.01 -19.58
C LYS A 400 5.35 37.70 -20.17
N HIS A 401 6.60 37.69 -20.65
CA HIS A 401 7.20 36.47 -21.19
C HIS A 401 7.39 35.39 -20.11
N ILE A 402 7.77 35.78 -18.87
CA ILE A 402 7.82 34.81 -17.76
C ILE A 402 6.43 34.27 -17.45
N GLN A 403 5.39 35.10 -17.43
CA GLN A 403 4.01 34.64 -17.18
C GLN A 403 3.53 33.57 -18.16
N GLU A 404 4.09 33.52 -19.37
CA GLU A 404 3.77 32.48 -20.35
C GLU A 404 4.09 31.06 -19.87
N HIS A 405 4.98 30.87 -18.86
CA HIS A 405 5.31 29.54 -18.39
C HIS A 405 4.07 28.77 -17.91
N VAL A 406 3.08 29.44 -17.32
CA VAL A 406 1.84 28.79 -16.85
C VAL A 406 1.04 28.23 -18.01
N ARG A 407 0.91 28.99 -19.12
CA ARG A 407 0.27 28.51 -20.34
C ARG A 407 1.06 27.37 -20.98
N ILE A 408 2.38 27.48 -20.99
CA ILE A 408 3.25 26.43 -21.54
C ILE A 408 3.17 25.16 -20.66
N THR A 409 3.08 25.31 -19.32
CA THR A 409 2.81 24.20 -18.39
C THR A 409 1.52 23.49 -18.80
N HIS A 410 0.44 24.23 -19.02
CA HIS A 410 -0.83 23.65 -19.48
C HIS A 410 -0.66 22.91 -20.80
N ASP A 411 -0.05 23.55 -21.82
CA ASP A 411 0.14 22.99 -23.15
C ASP A 411 1.00 21.69 -23.14
N ILE A 412 1.93 21.57 -22.18
CA ILE A 412 2.76 20.38 -22.00
C ILE A 412 1.95 19.27 -21.31
N LEU A 413 1.31 19.58 -20.19
CA LEU A 413 0.62 18.60 -19.38
C LEU A 413 -0.66 18.08 -20.07
N GLU A 414 -1.36 18.90 -20.85
CA GLU A 414 -2.54 18.49 -21.61
C GLU A 414 -2.22 17.40 -22.67
N LYS A 415 -0.97 17.34 -23.15
CA LYS A 415 -0.51 16.31 -24.09
C LYS A 415 -0.34 14.94 -23.46
N ILE A 416 -0.30 14.86 -22.14
CA ILE A 416 -0.21 13.60 -21.41
C ILE A 416 -1.63 13.02 -21.37
N HIS A 417 -1.96 12.16 -22.34
CA HIS A 417 -3.26 11.48 -22.41
C HIS A 417 -3.35 10.39 -21.32
N THR A 418 -3.86 10.77 -20.16
CA THR A 418 -4.04 9.86 -19.02
C THR A 418 -5.43 10.04 -18.38
N SER A 419 -5.60 9.49 -17.19
CA SER A 419 -6.84 9.49 -16.41
C SER A 419 -7.35 10.90 -16.08
N ASP A 420 -8.60 10.98 -15.62
CA ASP A 420 -9.19 12.24 -15.12
C ASP A 420 -8.39 12.84 -13.96
N ASP A 421 -7.69 12.02 -13.19
CA ASP A 421 -6.79 12.47 -12.12
C ASP A 421 -5.65 13.36 -12.67
N PHE A 422 -5.11 13.04 -13.87
CA PHE A 422 -4.06 13.86 -14.47
C PHE A 422 -4.56 15.21 -14.97
N LYS A 423 -5.81 15.29 -15.42
CA LYS A 423 -6.45 16.58 -15.74
C LYS A 423 -6.53 17.47 -14.50
N MET A 424 -6.89 16.88 -13.34
CA MET A 424 -6.90 17.63 -12.08
C MET A 424 -5.51 18.12 -11.68
N ILE A 425 -4.46 17.32 -11.88
CA ILE A 425 -3.06 17.74 -11.67
C ILE A 425 -2.74 18.95 -12.53
N THR A 426 -3.10 18.92 -13.81
CA THR A 426 -2.88 20.02 -14.76
C THR A 426 -3.60 21.30 -14.30
N GLU A 427 -4.88 21.19 -13.92
CA GLU A 427 -5.68 22.31 -13.41
C GLU A 427 -5.07 22.93 -12.15
N ILE A 428 -4.64 22.10 -11.20
CA ILE A 428 -3.97 22.54 -9.98
C ILE A 428 -2.65 23.24 -10.30
N ALA A 429 -1.79 22.60 -11.09
CA ALA A 429 -0.48 23.11 -11.45
C ALA A 429 -0.55 24.46 -12.16
N CYS A 430 -1.52 24.63 -13.07
CA CYS A 430 -1.69 25.87 -13.84
C CYS A 430 -2.39 27.01 -13.08
N SER A 431 -2.79 26.78 -11.83
CA SER A 431 -3.51 27.78 -11.03
C SER A 431 -2.67 28.41 -9.91
N HIS A 432 -1.38 28.06 -9.79
CA HIS A 432 -0.51 28.51 -8.69
C HIS A 432 -0.23 30.03 -8.71
N HIS A 433 -0.39 30.69 -9.84
CA HIS A 433 -0.27 32.15 -9.96
C HIS A 433 -1.62 32.88 -10.07
N GLU A 434 -2.73 32.16 -9.95
CA GLU A 434 -4.02 32.80 -9.76
C GLU A 434 -4.05 33.45 -8.35
N LYS A 435 -4.76 34.57 -8.23
CA LYS A 435 -4.92 35.26 -6.98
C LYS A 435 -6.36 35.26 -6.54
N TYR A 436 -6.59 35.15 -5.26
CA TYR A 436 -7.94 35.02 -4.70
C TYR A 436 -8.87 36.17 -5.10
N ASP A 437 -8.32 37.38 -5.33
CA ASP A 437 -9.05 38.57 -5.79
C ASP A 437 -9.24 38.64 -7.32
N GLY A 438 -8.77 37.66 -8.10
CA GLY A 438 -8.87 37.62 -9.55
C GLY A 438 -7.81 38.44 -10.30
N SER A 439 -6.85 39.08 -9.59
CA SER A 439 -5.76 39.85 -10.22
C SER A 439 -4.58 38.95 -10.67
N GLY A 440 -4.70 37.64 -10.55
CA GLY A 440 -3.71 36.65 -10.98
C GLY A 440 -3.65 36.42 -12.49
N TYR A 441 -2.95 35.38 -12.90
CA TYR A 441 -2.81 34.95 -14.29
C TYR A 441 -2.72 33.40 -14.32
N TYR A 442 -3.03 32.64 -15.36
CA TYR A 442 -3.25 33.11 -16.73
C TYR A 442 -4.74 33.14 -17.11
N ARG A 443 -5.65 32.53 -16.30
CA ARG A 443 -7.10 32.46 -16.58
C ARG A 443 -7.89 33.53 -15.87
N HIS A 444 -7.28 34.25 -14.94
CA HIS A 444 -7.93 35.28 -14.09
C HIS A 444 -9.09 34.73 -13.25
N LEU A 445 -8.90 33.51 -12.71
CA LEU A 445 -9.84 32.89 -11.79
C LEU A 445 -9.82 33.63 -10.45
N SER A 446 -10.95 33.63 -9.73
CA SER A 446 -11.07 34.31 -8.44
C SER A 446 -11.79 33.44 -7.40
N GLY A 447 -11.48 33.65 -6.13
CA GLY A 447 -12.15 32.99 -5.02
C GLY A 447 -12.10 31.45 -5.13
N GLU A 448 -13.27 30.83 -5.03
CA GLU A 448 -13.40 29.37 -5.05
C GLU A 448 -13.37 28.78 -6.47
N ASP A 449 -13.44 29.59 -7.52
CA ASP A 449 -13.25 29.15 -8.89
C ASP A 449 -11.81 28.67 -9.13
N ILE A 450 -10.85 29.14 -8.30
CA ILE A 450 -9.47 28.63 -8.32
C ILE A 450 -9.48 27.22 -7.71
N PRO A 451 -8.98 26.19 -8.41
CA PRO A 451 -8.83 24.85 -7.87
C PRO A 451 -8.19 24.85 -6.48
N TYR A 452 -8.75 24.11 -5.54
CA TYR A 452 -8.31 24.14 -4.13
C TYR A 452 -6.81 23.83 -3.99
N GLY A 453 -6.31 22.84 -4.74
CA GLY A 453 -4.87 22.55 -4.80
C GLY A 453 -4.05 23.70 -5.35
N GLY A 454 -4.56 24.46 -6.34
CA GLY A 454 -3.88 25.66 -6.87
C GLY A 454 -3.75 26.77 -5.83
N ARG A 455 -4.79 26.98 -5.00
CA ARG A 455 -4.73 27.92 -3.87
C ARG A 455 -3.69 27.50 -2.82
N ILE A 456 -3.53 26.17 -2.57
CA ILE A 456 -2.50 25.63 -1.69
C ILE A 456 -1.10 25.90 -2.27
N LEU A 457 -0.91 25.59 -3.56
CA LEU A 457 0.35 25.83 -4.24
C LEU A 457 0.76 27.30 -4.20
N ALA A 458 -0.19 28.23 -4.39
CA ALA A 458 0.09 29.66 -4.37
C ALA A 458 0.70 30.14 -3.03
N VAL A 459 0.25 29.60 -1.90
CA VAL A 459 0.82 29.89 -0.58
C VAL A 459 2.23 29.30 -0.46
N ALA A 460 2.39 28.04 -0.84
CA ALA A 460 3.66 27.31 -0.74
C ALA A 460 4.75 27.92 -1.66
N ASP A 461 4.40 28.22 -2.92
CA ASP A 461 5.29 28.81 -3.92
C ASP A 461 5.80 30.19 -3.48
N VAL A 462 4.90 31.09 -3.09
CA VAL A 462 5.30 32.42 -2.61
C VAL A 462 6.14 32.30 -1.35
N PHE A 463 5.78 31.44 -0.39
CA PHE A 463 6.57 31.23 0.81
C PHE A 463 8.00 30.78 0.46
N ASP A 464 8.17 29.78 -0.40
CA ASP A 464 9.49 29.35 -0.84
C ASP A 464 10.25 30.48 -1.56
N ALA A 465 9.58 31.18 -2.47
CA ALA A 465 10.20 32.25 -3.26
C ALA A 465 10.78 33.40 -2.41
N ILE A 466 10.17 33.72 -1.26
CA ILE A 466 10.62 34.80 -0.39
C ILE A 466 11.53 34.36 0.77
N THR A 467 11.51 33.07 1.12
CA THR A 467 12.35 32.46 2.16
C THR A 467 13.64 31.84 1.62
N SER A 468 13.70 31.54 0.33
CA SER A 468 14.91 31.00 -0.31
C SER A 468 15.95 32.10 -0.56
N ARG A 469 17.24 31.75 -0.39
CA ARG A 469 18.36 32.61 -0.73
C ARG A 469 18.50 32.69 -2.25
N ARG A 470 18.64 33.88 -2.80
CA ARG A 470 18.92 34.12 -4.23
C ARG A 470 20.27 34.78 -4.40
N HIS A 471 20.92 34.62 -5.55
CA HIS A 471 22.26 35.20 -5.81
C HIS A 471 22.36 36.73 -5.56
N TYR A 472 21.25 37.43 -5.69
CA TYR A 472 21.16 38.87 -5.57
C TYR A 472 20.36 39.34 -4.34
N ARG A 473 19.86 38.42 -3.50
CA ARG A 473 19.05 38.75 -2.32
C ARG A 473 19.19 37.65 -1.26
N ASP A 474 19.55 38.07 -0.04
CA ASP A 474 19.47 37.20 1.13
C ASP A 474 18.03 36.81 1.46
N LYS A 475 17.85 35.81 2.32
CA LYS A 475 16.54 35.41 2.83
C LYS A 475 15.85 36.63 3.46
N MET A 476 14.56 36.79 3.19
CA MET A 476 13.77 37.84 3.82
C MET A 476 13.64 37.54 5.33
N PRO A 477 13.75 38.52 6.22
CA PRO A 477 13.46 38.30 7.64
C PRO A 477 12.10 37.67 7.83
N ILE A 478 12.00 36.67 8.71
CA ILE A 478 10.78 35.82 8.81
C ILE A 478 9.54 36.64 9.21
N GLN A 479 9.70 37.69 10.04
CA GLN A 479 8.58 38.56 10.39
C GLN A 479 7.97 39.21 9.14
N ASN A 480 8.80 39.69 8.20
CA ASN A 480 8.31 40.30 6.96
C ASN A 480 7.61 39.27 6.03
N VAL A 481 8.10 38.02 6.05
CA VAL A 481 7.46 36.92 5.32
C VAL A 481 6.04 36.70 5.85
N ILE A 482 5.90 36.65 7.17
CA ILE A 482 4.60 36.42 7.82
C ILE A 482 3.67 37.62 7.57
N ASP A 483 4.19 38.86 7.62
CA ASP A 483 3.42 40.07 7.29
C ASP A 483 2.89 40.07 5.86
N ILE A 484 3.70 39.60 4.89
CA ILE A 484 3.27 39.44 3.49
C ILE A 484 2.12 38.42 3.39
N LEU A 485 2.21 37.29 4.06
CA LEU A 485 1.15 36.27 4.04
C LEU A 485 -0.14 36.81 4.69
N LEU A 486 -0.03 37.47 5.86
CA LEU A 486 -1.18 38.04 6.58
C LEU A 486 -1.86 39.16 5.78
N SER A 487 -1.08 40.09 5.20
CA SER A 487 -1.62 41.20 4.39
C SER A 487 -2.19 40.74 3.05
N GLY A 488 -1.76 39.56 2.56
CA GLY A 488 -2.22 38.91 1.34
C GLY A 488 -3.52 38.11 1.51
N LYS A 489 -4.00 37.90 2.74
CA LYS A 489 -5.24 37.15 3.01
C LYS A 489 -6.43 37.75 2.27
N ASN A 490 -7.23 36.92 1.63
CA ASN A 490 -8.42 37.25 0.83
C ASN A 490 -8.15 38.24 -0.33
N LYS A 491 -6.87 38.44 -0.68
CA LYS A 491 -6.41 39.17 -1.85
C LYS A 491 -5.58 38.27 -2.76
N HIS A 492 -4.33 38.05 -2.38
CA HIS A 492 -3.47 37.13 -3.12
C HIS A 492 -3.78 35.67 -2.79
N PHE A 493 -4.08 35.36 -1.51
CA PHE A 493 -4.23 34.03 -0.99
C PHE A 493 -5.63 33.82 -0.42
N ASP A 494 -6.07 32.55 -0.43
CA ASP A 494 -7.19 32.10 0.41
C ASP A 494 -6.80 32.27 1.89
N GLY A 495 -7.58 33.08 2.62
CA GLY A 495 -7.27 33.40 4.01
C GLY A 495 -7.26 32.17 4.93
N ASN A 496 -8.10 31.18 4.67
CA ASN A 496 -8.15 29.94 5.44
C ASN A 496 -6.87 29.11 5.26
N LEU A 497 -6.30 29.12 4.05
CA LEU A 497 -5.05 28.39 3.76
C LEU A 497 -3.85 29.08 4.39
N VAL A 498 -3.82 30.40 4.41
CA VAL A 498 -2.78 31.14 5.16
C VAL A 498 -2.86 30.82 6.64
N ASP A 499 -4.07 30.81 7.22
CA ASP A 499 -4.24 30.46 8.63
C ASP A 499 -3.83 29.01 8.94
N ALA A 500 -4.13 28.06 8.05
CA ALA A 500 -3.68 26.68 8.18
C ALA A 500 -2.15 26.60 8.11
N PHE A 501 -1.53 27.25 7.14
CA PHE A 501 -0.08 27.25 7.00
C PHE A 501 0.64 27.85 8.22
N LEU A 502 0.14 28.97 8.75
CA LEU A 502 0.73 29.63 9.90
C LEU A 502 0.56 28.87 11.22
N ARG A 503 -0.39 27.89 11.30
CA ARG A 503 -0.54 26.97 12.44
C ARG A 503 0.42 25.80 12.43
N ILE A 504 1.04 25.50 11.29
CA ILE A 504 1.99 24.39 11.18
C ILE A 504 3.15 24.61 12.17
N SER A 505 3.52 23.55 12.87
CA SER A 505 4.63 23.61 13.83
C SER A 505 5.95 23.92 13.13
N VAL A 506 6.77 24.80 13.74
CA VAL A 506 7.97 25.34 13.06
C VAL A 506 9.08 24.30 12.88
N ASP A 507 9.11 23.23 13.65
CA ASP A 507 10.03 22.12 13.44
C ASP A 507 9.84 21.46 12.06
N LYS A 508 8.59 21.31 11.61
CA LYS A 508 8.27 20.77 10.28
C LYS A 508 8.73 21.71 9.17
N ILE A 509 8.56 23.01 9.35
CA ILE A 509 9.00 24.03 8.39
C ILE A 509 10.54 24.08 8.33
N ILE A 510 11.21 24.03 9.48
CA ILE A 510 12.68 23.98 9.54
C ILE A 510 13.22 22.73 8.83
N ARG A 511 12.58 21.58 8.98
CA ARG A 511 12.99 20.37 8.24
C ARG A 511 13.01 20.61 6.73
N VAL A 512 12.07 21.38 6.18
CA VAL A 512 12.08 21.73 4.75
C VAL A 512 13.27 22.65 4.42
N PHE A 513 13.59 23.66 5.26
CA PHE A 513 14.77 24.50 5.04
C PHE A 513 16.09 23.71 5.06
N LEU A 514 16.16 22.65 5.84
CA LEU A 514 17.37 21.84 6.01
C LEU A 514 17.57 20.80 4.90
N THR A 515 16.58 20.56 4.04
CA THR A 515 16.73 19.63 2.91
C THR A 515 17.85 20.03 1.94
N GLU A 516 18.16 21.33 1.83
CA GLU A 516 19.21 21.84 0.94
C GLU A 516 20.63 21.68 1.50
N ASN A 517 20.81 21.69 2.81
CA ASN A 517 22.12 21.93 3.42
C ASN A 517 22.71 20.69 4.11
N HIS A 518 22.02 19.52 4.08
CA HIS A 518 22.42 18.32 4.82
C HIS A 518 22.78 18.55 6.30
N ASN A 519 22.28 19.64 6.88
CA ASN A 519 22.54 20.00 8.25
C ASN A 519 21.63 19.21 9.20
N SER A 520 22.17 18.74 10.32
CA SER A 520 21.40 18.03 11.33
C SER A 520 20.54 18.97 12.16
N PHE A 521 19.28 18.66 12.29
CA PHE A 521 18.38 19.26 13.27
C PHE A 521 18.56 18.51 14.60
N LYS A 522 18.97 19.18 15.67
CA LYS A 522 19.18 18.52 16.95
C LYS A 522 17.83 18.09 17.52
N ASP A 523 17.76 16.90 18.08
CA ASP A 523 16.51 16.32 18.59
C ASP A 523 15.89 17.18 19.71
N GLU A 524 16.71 17.76 20.62
CA GLU A 524 16.26 18.66 21.69
C GLU A 524 15.65 19.95 21.11
N ASP A 525 16.28 20.55 20.10
CA ASP A 525 15.81 21.76 19.44
C ASP A 525 14.52 21.47 18.65
N CYS A 526 14.44 20.31 18.02
CA CYS A 526 13.25 19.83 17.32
C CYS A 526 12.06 19.66 18.27
N GLU A 527 12.26 18.97 19.42
CA GLU A 527 11.24 18.80 20.43
C GLU A 527 10.76 20.18 20.95
N THR A 528 11.70 21.08 21.29
CA THR A 528 11.37 22.42 21.75
C THR A 528 10.52 23.17 20.73
N LEU A 529 10.95 23.22 19.47
CA LEU A 529 10.29 23.97 18.39
C LEU A 529 8.99 23.35 17.90
N SER A 530 8.75 22.06 18.17
CA SER A 530 7.50 21.38 17.78
C SER A 530 6.25 21.94 18.45
N HIS A 531 6.41 22.65 19.58
CA HIS A 531 5.32 23.27 20.34
C HIS A 531 4.93 24.68 19.85
N TYR A 532 5.66 25.24 18.87
CA TYR A 532 5.45 26.58 18.39
C TYR A 532 5.12 26.58 16.88
N ASN A 533 4.44 27.63 16.44
CA ASN A 533 4.09 27.88 15.04
C ASN A 533 4.64 29.23 14.56
N LEU A 534 4.46 29.55 13.27
CA LEU A 534 4.99 30.78 12.70
C LEU A 534 4.40 32.03 13.34
N LEU A 535 3.15 32.04 13.81
CA LEU A 535 2.55 33.19 14.50
C LEU A 535 3.23 33.43 15.84
N ASN A 536 3.53 32.34 16.60
CA ASN A 536 4.29 32.49 17.84
C ASN A 536 5.66 33.13 17.59
N ILE A 537 6.37 32.65 16.56
CA ILE A 537 7.69 33.23 16.19
C ILE A 537 7.56 34.71 15.81
N HIS A 538 6.55 35.07 15.02
CA HIS A 538 6.27 36.45 14.64
C HIS A 538 6.04 37.33 15.87
N ASP A 539 5.13 36.93 16.76
CA ASP A 539 4.79 37.68 17.95
C ASP A 539 6.01 37.88 18.87
N TYR A 540 6.84 36.83 19.03
CA TYR A 540 8.05 36.89 19.87
C TYR A 540 9.15 37.78 19.29
N ILE A 541 9.16 37.98 17.97
CA ILE A 541 10.11 38.92 17.32
C ILE A 541 9.62 40.37 17.42
N VAL A 542 8.30 40.60 17.30
CA VAL A 542 7.72 41.94 17.20
C VAL A 542 7.42 42.55 18.57
N ASP A 543 7.14 41.70 19.59
CA ASP A 543 6.83 42.22 20.94
C ASP A 543 8.11 42.66 21.66
N GLU A 544 8.24 43.99 21.89
CA GLU A 544 9.36 44.58 22.64
C GLU A 544 9.43 44.06 24.08
N ASN A 545 8.31 43.58 24.65
CA ASN A 545 8.21 43.07 26.01
C ASN A 545 8.28 41.55 26.07
N ALA A 546 8.67 40.87 24.99
CA ALA A 546 8.81 39.42 24.97
C ALA A 546 9.74 38.93 26.09
N SER A 547 9.36 37.86 26.77
CA SER A 547 10.16 37.23 27.82
C SER A 547 11.49 36.66 27.27
N ASP A 548 12.45 36.43 28.15
CA ASP A 548 13.74 35.84 27.74
C ASP A 548 13.55 34.48 27.11
N GLU A 549 12.58 33.67 27.56
CA GLU A 549 12.22 32.38 26.94
C GLU A 549 11.67 32.56 25.52
N GLN A 550 10.75 33.50 25.31
CA GLN A 550 10.19 33.80 24.00
C GLN A 550 11.27 34.28 23.01
N LYS A 551 12.17 35.17 23.46
CA LYS A 551 13.34 35.60 22.67
C LYS A 551 14.24 34.46 22.31
N HIS A 552 14.50 33.55 23.28
CA HIS A 552 15.32 32.37 23.04
C HIS A 552 14.71 31.47 21.94
N ILE A 553 13.37 31.24 21.96
CA ILE A 553 12.68 30.44 20.93
C ILE A 553 12.78 31.11 19.56
N ALA A 554 12.57 32.45 19.49
CA ALA A 554 12.70 33.19 18.24
C ALA A 554 14.14 33.12 17.69
N ASP A 555 15.16 33.27 18.55
CA ASP A 555 16.56 33.15 18.18
C ASP A 555 16.92 31.74 17.73
N LEU A 556 16.40 30.72 18.39
CA LEU A 556 16.58 29.33 18.01
C LEU A 556 15.99 29.04 16.62
N PHE A 557 14.78 29.52 16.35
CA PHE A 557 14.18 29.43 15.01
C PHE A 557 15.05 30.14 13.97
N ASN A 558 15.44 31.41 14.24
CA ASN A 558 16.24 32.21 13.32
C ASN A 558 17.62 31.61 13.04
N PHE A 559 18.21 30.92 14.01
CA PHE A 559 19.46 30.17 13.82
C PHE A 559 19.32 29.12 12.71
N TYR A 560 18.28 28.28 12.77
CA TYR A 560 18.02 27.28 11.72
C TYR A 560 17.55 27.92 10.42
N TYR A 561 16.73 28.96 10.49
CA TYR A 561 16.26 29.71 9.34
C TYR A 561 17.39 30.37 8.54
N SER A 562 18.36 30.97 9.22
CA SER A 562 19.49 31.65 8.57
C SER A 562 20.50 30.67 7.92
N GLY A 563 20.52 29.43 8.35
CA GLY A 563 21.47 28.41 7.88
C GLY A 563 22.89 28.56 8.44
N ASN A 564 23.14 29.41 9.45
CA ASN A 564 24.45 29.66 10.06
C ASN A 564 24.85 28.59 11.11
N ILE A 565 24.63 27.33 10.82
CA ILE A 565 24.81 26.21 11.78
C ILE A 565 26.28 25.98 12.17
N ASN A 566 27.23 26.44 11.37
CA ASN A 566 28.67 26.22 11.63
C ASN A 566 29.27 27.08 12.78
N ASN A 567 28.52 28.01 13.40
CA ASN A 567 29.05 28.93 14.41
C ASN A 567 28.70 28.55 15.86
N ARG A 568 28.05 27.41 16.14
CA ARG A 568 27.70 27.01 17.52
C ARG A 568 28.70 26.05 18.21
N GLU A 569 29.83 25.72 17.60
CA GLU A 569 30.89 24.93 18.26
C GLU A 569 31.80 25.75 19.18
N GLY A 570 31.45 26.99 19.52
CA GLY A 570 32.31 27.91 20.25
C GLY A 570 31.63 28.77 21.34
N CYS A 571 30.63 28.21 22.07
CA CYS A 571 30.17 28.85 23.32
C CYS A 571 29.87 27.80 24.36
#